data_d8b33b93f877b5a8f26dbd5eae845316
#
_entry.id   d8b33b93f877b5a8f26dbd5eae845316
#
_cell.length_a   1.000
_cell.length_b   1.000
_cell.length_c   1.000
_cell.angle_alpha   90.00
_cell.angle_beta   90.00
_cell.angle_gamma   90.00
#
_symmetry.space_group_name_H-M   'P 1'
#
loop_
_entity.id
_entity.type
_entity.pdbx_description
1 polymer ?
#
loop_
_entity_poly.entity_id
_entity_poly.type
_entity_poly.pdbx_seq_one_letter_code
_entity_poly.pdbx_strand_id
1 'polypeptide(L)'
;MIKIENVEVMGWEHAIRGMRNPMNSWEKSDSGICKGGDDGIGCENCANYDSCEHTYDHSWQLGKADHDLMMRLADARYRRMITVNLDITAPLYWWKDFYTYEVGIAVDTRSAMSELAAKAFTLDDFSCEHLDIRTIKVLEDVVNVLNDYMTLYVNYNADDFEIKGCPSKEGIWWQMIQLLPSSYNQKRTVMLNYETLTGVYPMLKNHELDEWVEFRKWIEVLPYSEIIIGKAMGIKHDSIL
;
A
#
# COMPACT_ATOMS: atom_id res chain seq x y z
N MET A 1 12.42 0.79 6.83
CA MET A 1 11.19 0.02 7.20
C MET A 1 9.99 0.61 6.47
N ILE A 2 9.05 -0.23 5.98
CA ILE A 2 7.82 0.25 5.31
C ILE A 2 6.82 0.79 6.35
N LYS A 3 6.11 1.88 6.00
CA LYS A 3 5.01 2.41 6.80
C LYS A 3 3.77 2.51 5.93
N ILE A 4 2.64 1.97 6.41
CA ILE A 4 1.36 1.94 5.71
C ILE A 4 0.35 2.69 6.55
N GLU A 5 -0.32 3.69 5.94
CA GLU A 5 -1.22 4.62 6.62
C GLU A 5 -2.47 4.89 5.77
N ASN A 6 -3.50 5.47 6.38
CA ASN A 6 -4.71 5.94 5.71
C ASN A 6 -5.38 4.87 4.83
N VAL A 7 -5.44 3.63 5.34
CA VAL A 7 -6.01 2.49 4.60
C VAL A 7 -7.52 2.62 4.55
N GLU A 8 -8.08 2.58 3.34
CA GLU A 8 -9.51 2.55 3.08
C GLU A 8 -9.83 1.45 2.08
N VAL A 9 -10.75 0.55 2.45
CA VAL A 9 -11.22 -0.54 1.59
C VAL A 9 -12.65 -0.28 1.17
N MET A 10 -12.90 -0.25 -0.14
CA MET A 10 -14.20 0.10 -0.71
C MET A 10 -14.58 -0.80 -1.89
N GLY A 11 -15.84 -0.65 -2.36
CA GLY A 11 -16.31 -1.34 -3.56
C GLY A 11 -17.02 -2.67 -3.31
N TRP A 12 -17.27 -3.03 -2.06
CA TRP A 12 -17.93 -4.26 -1.65
C TRP A 12 -19.29 -4.45 -2.29
N GLU A 13 -20.17 -3.44 -2.25
CA GLU A 13 -21.50 -3.49 -2.86
C GLU A 13 -21.45 -3.73 -4.37
N HIS A 14 -20.48 -3.10 -5.07
CA HIS A 14 -20.26 -3.28 -6.49
C HIS A 14 -19.79 -4.71 -6.81
N ALA A 15 -18.89 -5.24 -5.98
CA ALA A 15 -18.38 -6.60 -6.10
C ALA A 15 -19.50 -7.63 -5.93
N ILE A 16 -20.33 -7.49 -4.90
CA ILE A 16 -21.49 -8.36 -4.63
C ILE A 16 -22.49 -8.29 -5.77
N ARG A 17 -22.87 -7.10 -6.21
CA ARG A 17 -23.78 -6.93 -7.33
C ARG A 17 -23.25 -7.59 -8.60
N GLY A 18 -21.97 -7.34 -8.94
CA GLY A 18 -21.32 -7.95 -10.10
C GLY A 18 -21.28 -9.48 -10.04
N MET A 19 -21.08 -10.04 -8.85
CA MET A 19 -21.09 -11.48 -8.59
C MET A 19 -22.49 -12.10 -8.72
N ARG A 20 -23.53 -11.41 -8.23
CA ARG A 20 -24.93 -11.92 -8.23
C ARG A 20 -25.68 -11.69 -9.53
N ASN A 21 -25.26 -10.73 -10.37
CA ASN A 21 -25.88 -10.43 -11.66
C ASN A 21 -26.09 -11.66 -12.56
N PRO A 22 -25.08 -12.53 -12.80
CA PRO A 22 -25.26 -13.68 -13.67
C PRO A 22 -26.28 -14.72 -13.16
N MET A 23 -26.54 -14.70 -11.85
CA MET A 23 -27.42 -15.65 -11.18
C MET A 23 -28.81 -15.08 -10.87
N ASN A 24 -29.06 -13.79 -11.19
CA ASN A 24 -30.29 -13.07 -10.82
C ASN A 24 -30.68 -13.28 -9.35
N SER A 25 -29.71 -13.21 -8.44
CA SER A 25 -29.89 -13.59 -7.02
C SER A 25 -29.65 -12.43 -6.04
N TRP A 26 -30.01 -11.19 -6.43
CA TRP A 26 -29.79 -9.99 -5.62
C TRP A 26 -30.51 -10.04 -4.27
N GLU A 27 -31.74 -10.59 -4.23
CA GLU A 27 -32.55 -10.76 -3.02
C GLU A 27 -31.93 -11.71 -1.99
N LYS A 28 -30.91 -12.48 -2.38
CA LYS A 28 -30.16 -13.36 -1.49
C LYS A 28 -28.94 -12.67 -0.85
N SER A 29 -28.71 -11.40 -1.16
CA SER A 29 -27.64 -10.63 -0.50
C SER A 29 -28.04 -10.32 0.93
N ASP A 30 -27.14 -10.62 1.85
CA ASP A 30 -27.27 -10.36 3.29
C ASP A 30 -26.28 -9.34 3.82
N SER A 31 -25.53 -8.69 2.92
CA SER A 31 -24.58 -7.62 3.24
C SER A 31 -25.28 -6.27 3.35
N GLY A 32 -24.74 -5.37 4.16
CA GLY A 32 -25.26 -4.03 4.34
C GLY A 32 -24.75 -3.31 5.57
N ILE A 33 -25.44 -2.26 5.96
CA ILE A 33 -25.11 -1.52 7.18
C ILE A 33 -25.32 -2.41 8.39
N CYS A 34 -24.40 -2.37 9.34
CA CYS A 34 -24.49 -3.09 10.62
C CYS A 34 -25.83 -2.79 11.29
N LYS A 35 -26.58 -3.83 11.66
CA LYS A 35 -27.88 -3.75 12.33
C LYS A 35 -27.82 -4.26 13.77
N GLY A 36 -26.66 -4.74 14.19
CA GLY A 36 -26.47 -5.29 15.53
C GLY A 36 -26.48 -4.24 16.61
N GLY A 37 -26.76 -4.67 17.82
CA GLY A 37 -26.66 -3.90 19.05
C GLY A 37 -25.83 -4.65 20.08
N ASP A 38 -25.74 -4.13 21.31
CA ASP A 38 -24.95 -4.68 22.42
C ASP A 38 -25.27 -6.14 22.76
N ASP A 39 -26.42 -6.64 22.33
CA ASP A 39 -26.89 -8.03 22.52
C ASP A 39 -26.62 -8.92 21.31
N GLY A 40 -26.02 -8.40 20.23
CA GLY A 40 -25.75 -9.13 18.98
C GLY A 40 -26.99 -9.45 18.13
N ILE A 41 -28.18 -8.97 18.51
CA ILE A 41 -29.40 -9.19 17.74
C ILE A 41 -29.30 -8.50 16.38
N GLY A 42 -29.48 -9.26 15.32
CA GLY A 42 -29.39 -8.78 13.94
C GLY A 42 -28.00 -8.93 13.31
N CYS A 43 -27.03 -9.49 14.06
CA CYS A 43 -25.67 -9.76 13.57
C CYS A 43 -25.49 -11.17 13.02
N GLU A 44 -26.45 -12.09 13.18
CA GLU A 44 -26.30 -13.53 12.90
C GLU A 44 -25.84 -13.84 11.46
N ASN A 45 -26.17 -12.95 10.53
CA ASN A 45 -25.79 -13.06 9.13
C ASN A 45 -24.50 -12.30 8.78
N CYS A 46 -23.84 -11.67 9.72
CA CYS A 46 -22.56 -11.00 9.49
C CYS A 46 -21.42 -12.02 9.33
N ALA A 47 -20.56 -11.81 8.31
CA ALA A 47 -19.39 -12.68 8.10
C ALA A 47 -18.38 -12.60 9.25
N ASN A 48 -18.31 -11.48 9.95
CA ASN A 48 -17.44 -11.26 11.10
C ASN A 48 -18.10 -11.57 12.45
N TYR A 49 -19.24 -12.28 12.48
CA TYR A 49 -20.01 -12.50 13.71
C TYR A 49 -19.17 -12.97 14.90
N ASP A 50 -18.30 -13.96 14.67
CA ASP A 50 -17.52 -14.59 15.74
C ASP A 50 -16.35 -13.71 16.24
N SER A 51 -15.96 -12.68 15.51
CA SER A 51 -14.83 -11.79 15.84
C SER A 51 -15.26 -10.35 16.16
N CYS A 52 -16.56 -10.05 16.03
CA CYS A 52 -17.12 -8.73 16.27
C CYS A 52 -17.49 -8.55 17.75
N GLU A 53 -17.31 -7.34 18.28
CA GLU A 53 -17.78 -6.95 19.62
C GLU A 53 -19.31 -6.74 19.67
N HIS A 54 -20.00 -6.91 18.55
CA HIS A 54 -21.44 -6.73 18.35
C HIS A 54 -21.98 -5.33 18.67
N THR A 55 -21.10 -4.35 18.75
CA THR A 55 -21.47 -2.95 18.91
C THR A 55 -21.99 -2.38 17.60
N TYR A 56 -23.08 -1.59 17.66
CA TYR A 56 -23.63 -0.92 16.49
C TYR A 56 -22.75 0.29 16.12
N ASP A 57 -21.99 0.15 15.03
CA ASP A 57 -21.02 1.15 14.60
C ASP A 57 -21.39 1.87 13.29
N HIS A 58 -22.58 1.60 12.74
CA HIS A 58 -23.06 2.12 11.45
C HIS A 58 -22.15 1.76 10.25
N SER A 59 -21.18 0.88 10.41
CA SER A 59 -20.30 0.45 9.32
C SER A 59 -21.01 -0.51 8.38
N TRP A 60 -20.50 -0.59 7.16
CA TRP A 60 -20.95 -1.60 6.21
C TRP A 60 -20.29 -2.95 6.54
N GLN A 61 -21.08 -4.02 6.52
CA GLN A 61 -20.63 -5.36 6.83
C GLN A 61 -20.97 -6.35 5.73
N LEU A 62 -20.05 -7.27 5.44
CA LEU A 62 -20.24 -8.37 4.55
C LEU A 62 -21.08 -9.46 5.24
N GLY A 63 -22.16 -9.92 4.58
CA GLY A 63 -22.99 -11.02 5.05
C GLY A 63 -22.35 -12.38 4.78
N LYS A 64 -22.72 -13.39 5.57
CA LYS A 64 -22.23 -14.79 5.43
C LYS A 64 -22.54 -15.37 4.06
N ALA A 65 -23.75 -15.16 3.53
CA ALA A 65 -24.14 -15.70 2.24
C ALA A 65 -23.37 -15.09 1.07
N ASP A 66 -23.05 -13.79 1.15
CA ASP A 66 -22.21 -13.11 0.16
C ASP A 66 -20.74 -13.54 0.29
N HIS A 67 -20.22 -13.62 1.51
CA HIS A 67 -18.88 -14.11 1.79
C HIS A 67 -18.67 -15.54 1.29
N ASP A 68 -19.57 -16.46 1.64
CA ASP A 68 -19.54 -17.84 1.19
C ASP A 68 -19.58 -17.97 -0.34
N LEU A 69 -20.35 -17.09 -1.00
CA LEU A 69 -20.40 -17.05 -2.45
C LEU A 69 -19.06 -16.57 -3.02
N MET A 70 -18.46 -15.51 -2.44
CA MET A 70 -17.12 -15.00 -2.82
C MET A 70 -16.06 -16.09 -2.71
N MET A 71 -16.08 -16.86 -1.62
CA MET A 71 -15.11 -17.93 -1.39
C MET A 71 -15.28 -19.09 -2.39
N ARG A 72 -16.50 -19.41 -2.81
CA ARG A 72 -16.80 -20.53 -3.74
C ARG A 72 -16.60 -20.21 -5.21
N LEU A 73 -16.68 -18.94 -5.62
CA LEU A 73 -16.59 -18.58 -7.03
C LEU A 73 -15.18 -18.83 -7.59
N ALA A 74 -15.08 -19.74 -8.56
CA ALA A 74 -13.84 -20.01 -9.27
C ALA A 74 -13.34 -18.79 -10.07
N ASP A 75 -14.28 -18.07 -10.72
CA ASP A 75 -14.01 -16.80 -11.42
C ASP A 75 -14.23 -15.63 -10.45
N ALA A 76 -13.15 -15.15 -9.89
CA ALA A 76 -13.17 -14.14 -8.85
C ALA A 76 -12.96 -12.70 -9.38
N ARG A 77 -13.45 -12.39 -10.60
CA ARG A 77 -13.38 -11.05 -11.19
C ARG A 77 -13.97 -9.95 -10.30
N TYR A 78 -14.87 -10.28 -9.40
CA TYR A 78 -15.42 -9.37 -8.40
C TYR A 78 -14.32 -8.69 -7.55
N ARG A 79 -13.19 -9.37 -7.29
CA ARG A 79 -12.06 -8.82 -6.53
C ARG A 79 -11.47 -7.56 -7.14
N ARG A 80 -11.60 -7.36 -8.45
CA ARG A 80 -11.14 -6.14 -9.14
C ARG A 80 -11.95 -4.91 -8.74
N MET A 81 -13.15 -5.11 -8.19
CA MET A 81 -14.03 -4.04 -7.72
C MET A 81 -13.80 -3.69 -6.25
N ILE A 82 -13.11 -4.56 -5.48
CA ILE A 82 -12.74 -4.27 -4.10
C ILE A 82 -11.39 -3.57 -4.13
N THR A 83 -11.42 -2.25 -3.95
CA THR A 83 -10.23 -1.39 -4.03
C THR A 83 -9.75 -1.01 -2.64
N VAL A 84 -8.43 -0.87 -2.52
CA VAL A 84 -7.74 -0.42 -1.31
C VAL A 84 -6.96 0.82 -1.66
N ASN A 85 -7.31 1.95 -1.04
CA ASN A 85 -6.55 3.19 -1.11
C ASN A 85 -5.72 3.32 0.16
N LEU A 86 -4.46 3.71 0.03
CA LEU A 86 -3.54 3.78 1.15
C LEU A 86 -2.36 4.69 0.84
N ASP A 87 -1.70 5.17 1.89
CA ASP A 87 -0.40 5.82 1.79
C ASP A 87 0.70 4.84 2.19
N ILE A 88 1.72 4.72 1.35
CA ILE A 88 2.90 3.89 1.64
C ILE A 88 4.14 4.79 1.68
N THR A 89 4.89 4.72 2.78
CA THR A 89 6.25 5.26 2.88
C THR A 89 7.21 4.09 2.81
N ALA A 90 8.09 4.08 1.82
CA ALA A 90 9.05 3.00 1.59
C ALA A 90 10.30 3.51 0.85
N PRO A 91 11.44 2.79 0.92
CA PRO A 91 12.66 3.18 0.22
C PRO A 91 12.54 3.04 -1.30
N LEU A 92 13.35 3.83 -2.03
CA LEU A 92 13.33 3.84 -3.50
C LEU A 92 13.59 2.46 -4.11
N TYR A 93 14.44 1.62 -3.47
CA TYR A 93 14.70 0.28 -3.95
C TYR A 93 13.45 -0.60 -3.89
N TRP A 94 12.62 -0.45 -2.86
CA TRP A 94 11.35 -1.16 -2.74
C TRP A 94 10.33 -0.66 -3.78
N TRP A 95 10.22 0.66 -3.99
CA TRP A 95 9.34 1.25 -5.00
C TRP A 95 9.68 0.77 -6.41
N LYS A 96 10.97 0.62 -6.72
CA LYS A 96 11.42 0.09 -8.01
C LYS A 96 10.90 -1.33 -8.23
N ASP A 97 10.92 -2.16 -7.20
CA ASP A 97 10.43 -3.53 -7.25
C ASP A 97 8.88 -3.57 -7.29
N PHE A 98 8.23 -2.72 -6.49
CA PHE A 98 6.77 -2.60 -6.44
C PHE A 98 6.15 -2.32 -7.81
N TYR A 99 6.76 -1.50 -8.64
CA TYR A 99 6.28 -1.21 -10.01
C TYR A 99 6.33 -2.41 -10.95
N THR A 100 7.02 -3.49 -10.63
CA THR A 100 6.98 -4.72 -11.44
C THR A 100 5.63 -5.42 -11.38
N TYR A 101 4.78 -5.07 -10.39
CA TYR A 101 3.42 -5.62 -10.19
C TYR A 101 2.30 -4.76 -10.81
N GLU A 102 2.56 -4.01 -11.86
CA GLU A 102 1.73 -2.93 -12.46
C GLU A 102 0.24 -3.24 -12.70
N VAL A 103 -0.17 -4.49 -12.76
CA VAL A 103 -1.55 -4.85 -13.13
C VAL A 103 -2.54 -4.50 -12.01
N GLY A 104 -3.37 -3.47 -12.25
CA GLY A 104 -4.42 -3.04 -11.32
C GLY A 104 -3.92 -2.14 -10.18
N ILE A 105 -2.75 -1.51 -10.35
CA ILE A 105 -2.19 -0.55 -9.42
C ILE A 105 -2.26 0.86 -10.03
N ALA A 106 -2.74 1.84 -9.26
CA ALA A 106 -2.56 3.26 -9.55
C ALA A 106 -1.72 3.88 -8.43
N VAL A 107 -0.70 4.66 -8.81
CA VAL A 107 0.17 5.36 -7.87
C VAL A 107 0.21 6.84 -8.25
N ASP A 108 0.06 7.74 -7.28
CA ASP A 108 0.37 9.15 -7.51
C ASP A 108 1.89 9.29 -7.71
N THR A 109 2.24 9.56 -8.98
CA THR A 109 3.62 9.58 -9.45
C THR A 109 4.20 10.98 -9.58
N ARG A 110 3.65 11.98 -8.88
CA ARG A 110 4.34 13.28 -8.85
C ARG A 110 5.78 13.04 -8.45
N SER A 111 6.69 13.47 -9.31
CA SER A 111 8.12 13.31 -9.09
C SER A 111 8.49 13.99 -7.77
N ALA A 112 8.62 13.22 -6.69
CA ALA A 112 9.14 13.72 -5.43
C ALA A 112 10.54 14.34 -5.57
N MET A 113 11.18 14.09 -6.70
CA MET A 113 12.47 14.68 -7.07
C MET A 113 12.40 16.21 -7.23
N SER A 114 11.24 16.80 -7.59
CA SER A 114 11.05 18.26 -7.61
C SER A 114 10.89 18.87 -6.22
N GLU A 115 10.62 18.05 -5.19
CA GLU A 115 10.35 18.49 -3.82
C GLU A 115 11.50 18.16 -2.84
N LEU A 116 12.61 17.59 -3.34
CA LEU A 116 13.78 17.22 -2.51
C LEU A 116 14.35 18.38 -1.71
N ALA A 117 14.14 19.62 -2.15
CA ALA A 117 14.59 20.83 -1.45
C ALA A 117 13.57 21.41 -0.45
N ALA A 118 12.44 20.73 -0.18
CA ALA A 118 11.40 21.26 0.69
C ALA A 118 11.76 21.23 2.19
N LYS A 119 12.61 20.29 2.61
CA LYS A 119 13.10 20.18 3.99
C LYS A 119 14.50 19.60 4.03
N ALA A 120 15.24 19.87 5.11
CA ALA A 120 16.53 19.25 5.34
C ALA A 120 16.37 17.72 5.52
N PHE A 121 17.35 16.98 4.98
CA PHE A 121 17.45 15.54 5.16
C PHE A 121 17.95 15.19 6.55
N THR A 122 17.41 14.11 7.11
CA THR A 122 17.84 13.48 8.35
C THR A 122 18.05 11.99 8.13
N LEU A 123 18.67 11.27 9.06
CA LEU A 123 18.79 9.81 8.95
C LEU A 123 17.44 9.11 8.94
N ASP A 124 16.42 9.69 9.58
CA ASP A 124 15.05 9.15 9.60
C ASP A 124 14.36 9.13 8.22
N ASP A 125 14.91 9.90 7.26
CA ASP A 125 14.43 9.90 5.89
C ASP A 125 14.96 8.70 5.07
N PHE A 126 15.77 7.83 5.68
CA PHE A 126 16.39 6.68 5.01
C PHE A 126 16.14 5.38 5.76
N SER A 127 15.91 4.29 5.01
CA SER A 127 15.93 2.95 5.57
C SER A 127 17.37 2.52 5.83
N CYS A 128 17.72 2.37 7.10
CA CYS A 128 19.09 2.10 7.54
C CYS A 128 19.20 1.03 8.65
N GLU A 129 18.13 0.27 8.86
CA GLU A 129 17.98 -0.69 9.97
C GLU A 129 19.04 -1.80 9.95
N HIS A 130 19.57 -2.14 8.79
CA HIS A 130 20.59 -3.17 8.60
C HIS A 130 22.02 -2.62 8.43
N LEU A 131 22.19 -1.30 8.50
CA LEU A 131 23.51 -0.69 8.34
C LEU A 131 24.34 -0.83 9.61
N ASP A 132 25.62 -1.20 9.46
CA ASP A 132 26.59 -1.16 10.54
C ASP A 132 27.12 0.27 10.80
N ILE A 133 27.91 0.44 11.86
CA ILE A 133 28.44 1.73 12.28
C ILE A 133 29.27 2.44 11.20
N ARG A 134 29.93 1.71 10.30
CA ARG A 134 30.76 2.29 9.23
C ARG A 134 29.87 2.84 8.12
N THR A 135 28.86 2.08 7.72
CA THR A 135 27.92 2.46 6.65
C THR A 135 26.96 3.56 7.10
N ILE A 136 26.54 3.57 8.38
CA ILE A 136 25.82 4.69 8.98
C ILE A 136 26.63 5.98 8.88
N LYS A 137 27.92 5.95 9.23
CA LYS A 137 28.76 7.14 9.14
C LYS A 137 28.89 7.66 7.70
N VAL A 138 28.99 6.76 6.71
CA VAL A 138 28.99 7.17 5.30
C VAL A 138 27.66 7.79 4.90
N LEU A 139 26.52 7.24 5.39
CA LEU A 139 25.21 7.81 5.13
C LEU A 139 25.08 9.21 5.77
N GLU A 140 25.58 9.42 6.99
CA GLU A 140 25.64 10.75 7.64
C GLU A 140 26.42 11.76 6.80
N ASP A 141 27.57 11.37 6.27
CA ASP A 141 28.37 12.23 5.38
C ASP A 141 27.60 12.59 4.10
N VAL A 142 26.89 11.61 3.50
CA VAL A 142 26.02 11.84 2.33
C VAL A 142 24.88 12.80 2.69
N VAL A 143 24.20 12.62 3.81
CA VAL A 143 23.12 13.50 4.29
C VAL A 143 23.63 14.93 4.48
N ASN A 144 24.82 15.12 5.04
CA ASN A 144 25.42 16.45 5.19
C ASN A 144 25.65 17.10 3.82
N VAL A 145 26.22 16.38 2.85
CA VAL A 145 26.46 16.89 1.51
C VAL A 145 25.14 17.22 0.79
N LEU A 146 24.10 16.38 0.94
CA LEU A 146 22.77 16.65 0.38
C LEU A 146 22.18 17.95 0.96
N ASN A 147 22.31 18.17 2.27
CA ASN A 147 21.85 19.38 2.95
C ASN A 147 22.63 20.64 2.53
N ASP A 148 23.93 20.52 2.29
CA ASP A 148 24.74 21.61 1.74
C ASP A 148 24.24 22.03 0.35
N TYR A 149 24.03 21.06 -0.55
CA TYR A 149 23.48 21.34 -1.89
C TYR A 149 22.03 21.83 -1.85
N MET A 150 21.20 21.32 -0.95
CA MET A 150 19.84 21.81 -0.73
C MET A 150 19.88 23.30 -0.32
N THR A 151 20.75 23.67 0.62
CA THR A 151 20.93 25.05 1.07
C THR A 151 21.36 25.96 -0.07
N LEU A 152 22.31 25.51 -0.89
CA LEU A 152 22.74 26.22 -2.10
C LEU A 152 21.58 26.36 -3.12
N TYR A 153 20.78 25.33 -3.31
CA TYR A 153 19.64 25.34 -4.25
C TYR A 153 18.54 26.32 -3.84
N VAL A 154 18.19 26.33 -2.54
CA VAL A 154 17.15 27.21 -1.99
C VAL A 154 17.57 28.68 -2.04
N ASN A 155 18.83 28.95 -1.68
CA ASN A 155 19.38 30.30 -1.64
C ASN A 155 20.03 30.74 -2.97
N TYR A 156 19.82 29.99 -4.05
CA TYR A 156 20.44 30.29 -5.33
C TYR A 156 20.02 31.68 -5.84
N ASN A 157 20.98 32.57 -5.99
CA ASN A 157 20.84 33.85 -6.67
C ASN A 157 21.84 33.92 -7.82
N ALA A 158 21.34 34.09 -9.05
CA ALA A 158 22.19 34.09 -10.26
C ALA A 158 23.24 35.20 -10.24
N ASP A 159 22.98 36.33 -9.56
CA ASP A 159 23.87 37.48 -9.49
C ASP A 159 25.07 37.28 -8.51
N ASP A 160 24.94 36.32 -7.58
CA ASP A 160 26.00 36.05 -6.57
C ASP A 160 27.02 34.98 -7.02
N PHE A 161 26.77 34.34 -8.17
CA PHE A 161 27.53 33.16 -8.64
C PHE A 161 28.56 33.47 -9.74
N GLU A 162 29.39 34.51 -9.57
CA GLU A 162 30.66 34.65 -10.30
C GLU A 162 31.82 33.80 -9.76
N ILE A 163 31.51 32.85 -8.82
CA ILE A 163 32.54 31.96 -8.28
C ILE A 163 32.85 30.89 -9.33
N LYS A 164 34.05 30.95 -9.91
CA LYS A 164 34.58 29.95 -10.84
C LYS A 164 34.46 28.55 -10.22
N GLY A 165 33.63 27.69 -10.87
CA GLY A 165 33.44 26.29 -10.48
C GLY A 165 32.13 25.98 -9.72
N CYS A 166 31.30 26.98 -9.42
CA CYS A 166 29.98 26.71 -8.87
C CYS A 166 29.01 26.25 -9.96
N PRO A 167 28.31 25.11 -9.79
CA PRO A 167 27.34 24.63 -10.77
C PRO A 167 26.15 25.61 -10.86
N SER A 168 25.51 25.67 -12.04
CA SER A 168 24.22 26.34 -12.21
C SER A 168 23.17 25.77 -11.23
N LYS A 169 22.05 26.46 -11.04
CA LYS A 169 20.94 25.94 -10.21
C LYS A 169 20.54 24.52 -10.61
N GLU A 170 20.49 24.24 -11.91
CA GLU A 170 20.27 22.91 -12.45
C GLU A 170 21.40 21.94 -12.07
N GLY A 171 22.66 22.39 -12.14
CA GLY A 171 23.83 21.59 -11.73
C GLY A 171 23.81 21.24 -10.24
N ILE A 172 23.35 22.15 -9.37
CA ILE A 172 23.15 21.91 -7.94
C ILE A 172 22.06 20.84 -7.75
N TRP A 173 20.95 20.94 -8.47
CA TRP A 173 19.88 19.96 -8.42
C TRP A 173 20.38 18.57 -8.83
N TRP A 174 21.19 18.46 -9.90
CA TRP A 174 21.79 17.20 -10.32
C TRP A 174 22.69 16.56 -9.27
N GLN A 175 23.42 17.34 -8.46
CA GLN A 175 24.22 16.78 -7.37
C GLN A 175 23.35 16.05 -6.36
N MET A 176 22.21 16.63 -5.98
CA MET A 176 21.28 15.99 -5.04
C MET A 176 20.66 14.72 -5.65
N ILE A 177 20.18 14.76 -6.90
CA ILE A 177 19.53 13.62 -7.54
C ILE A 177 20.47 12.43 -7.71
N GLN A 178 21.70 12.67 -8.18
CA GLN A 178 22.66 11.59 -8.43
C GLN A 178 23.28 11.03 -7.16
N LEU A 179 23.35 11.83 -6.09
CA LEU A 179 23.88 11.40 -4.81
C LEU A 179 22.83 10.71 -3.92
N LEU A 180 21.52 10.92 -4.18
CA LEU A 180 20.46 10.41 -3.32
C LEU A 180 20.50 8.88 -3.24
N PRO A 181 20.71 8.29 -2.04
CA PRO A 181 20.74 6.84 -1.87
C PRO A 181 19.39 6.20 -2.19
N SER A 182 19.43 4.97 -2.71
CA SER A 182 18.20 4.19 -2.96
C SER A 182 17.43 3.81 -1.68
N SER A 183 18.04 3.98 -0.52
CA SER A 183 17.42 3.81 0.80
C SER A 183 16.54 5.00 1.21
N TYR A 184 16.51 6.10 0.43
CA TYR A 184 15.65 7.24 0.69
C TYR A 184 14.17 6.84 0.66
N ASN A 185 13.44 7.15 1.74
CA ASN A 185 12.03 6.81 1.91
C ASN A 185 11.14 7.85 1.23
N GLN A 186 10.28 7.38 0.33
CA GLN A 186 9.25 8.20 -0.29
C GLN A 186 7.85 7.77 0.16
N LYS A 187 7.00 8.76 0.46
CA LYS A 187 5.58 8.54 0.69
C LYS A 187 4.81 8.70 -0.62
N ARG A 188 3.96 7.73 -0.94
CA ARG A 188 3.10 7.74 -2.12
C ARG A 188 1.70 7.25 -1.77
N THR A 189 0.69 7.87 -2.38
CA THR A 189 -0.68 7.37 -2.31
C THR A 189 -0.88 6.33 -3.42
N VAL A 190 -1.41 5.18 -3.04
CA VAL A 190 -1.55 4.01 -3.90
C VAL A 190 -2.99 3.52 -3.87
N MET A 191 -3.51 3.12 -5.01
CA MET A 191 -4.74 2.34 -5.12
C MET A 191 -4.40 0.94 -5.64
N LEU A 192 -4.85 -0.06 -4.92
CA LEU A 192 -4.76 -1.49 -5.26
C LEU A 192 -6.15 -2.08 -5.35
N ASN A 193 -6.26 -3.33 -5.79
CA ASN A 193 -7.47 -4.12 -5.62
C ASN A 193 -7.16 -5.53 -5.12
N TYR A 194 -8.17 -6.23 -4.61
CA TYR A 194 -8.00 -7.57 -4.04
C TYR A 194 -7.49 -8.60 -5.05
N GLU A 195 -7.77 -8.45 -6.34
CA GLU A 195 -7.24 -9.36 -7.36
C GLU A 195 -5.72 -9.18 -7.53
N THR A 196 -5.22 -7.95 -7.54
CA THR A 196 -3.79 -7.65 -7.55
C THR A 196 -3.10 -8.24 -6.33
N LEU A 197 -3.67 -8.01 -5.14
CA LEU A 197 -3.13 -8.54 -3.88
C LEU A 197 -3.12 -10.08 -3.87
N THR A 198 -4.14 -10.73 -4.44
CA THR A 198 -4.18 -12.21 -4.59
C THR A 198 -3.02 -12.71 -5.47
N GLY A 199 -2.67 -11.98 -6.52
CA GLY A 199 -1.53 -12.31 -7.39
C GLY A 199 -0.17 -12.11 -6.71
N VAL A 200 -0.03 -11.04 -5.96
CA VAL A 200 1.23 -10.64 -5.30
C VAL A 200 1.51 -11.48 -4.04
N TYR A 201 0.50 -11.75 -3.22
CA TYR A 201 0.64 -12.40 -1.92
C TYR A 201 1.50 -13.70 -1.91
N PRO A 202 1.31 -14.67 -2.84
CA PRO A 202 2.13 -15.88 -2.85
C PRO A 202 3.59 -15.62 -3.22
N MET A 203 3.88 -14.57 -4.00
CA MET A 203 5.23 -14.20 -4.40
C MET A 203 6.04 -13.63 -3.23
N LEU A 204 5.36 -13.06 -2.24
CA LEU A 204 5.98 -12.48 -1.05
C LEU A 204 6.38 -13.53 0.00
N LYS A 205 6.07 -14.81 -0.23
CA LYS A 205 6.46 -15.87 0.68
C LYS A 205 7.99 -16.04 0.65
N ASN A 206 8.63 -15.86 1.80
CA ASN A 206 10.08 -15.92 1.97
C ASN A 206 10.86 -14.85 1.17
N HIS A 207 10.26 -13.66 0.99
CA HIS A 207 10.97 -12.55 0.37
C HIS A 207 12.14 -12.09 1.26
N GLU A 208 13.27 -11.69 0.63
CA GLU A 208 14.49 -11.31 1.35
C GLU A 208 14.43 -9.92 1.98
N LEU A 209 13.61 -9.01 1.41
CA LEU A 209 13.44 -7.66 1.94
C LEU A 209 12.36 -7.62 3.01
N ASP A 210 12.69 -7.06 4.17
CA ASP A 210 11.76 -6.93 5.31
C ASP A 210 10.51 -6.12 4.95
N GLU A 211 10.64 -5.13 4.08
CA GLU A 211 9.52 -4.32 3.61
C GLU A 211 8.43 -5.17 2.93
N TRP A 212 8.82 -6.19 2.17
CA TRP A 212 7.87 -7.11 1.55
C TRP A 212 7.27 -8.09 2.57
N VAL A 213 8.04 -8.49 3.56
CA VAL A 213 7.53 -9.32 4.67
C VAL A 213 6.47 -8.54 5.45
N GLU A 214 6.71 -7.26 5.76
CA GLU A 214 5.74 -6.40 6.43
C GLU A 214 4.52 -6.09 5.55
N PHE A 215 4.72 -5.85 4.25
CA PHE A 215 3.62 -5.67 3.30
C PHE A 215 2.73 -6.92 3.22
N ARG A 216 3.32 -8.12 3.26
CA ARG A 216 2.57 -9.37 3.30
C ARG A 216 1.74 -9.50 4.58
N LYS A 217 2.32 -9.20 5.76
CA LYS A 217 1.59 -9.19 7.03
C LYS A 217 0.43 -8.18 7.01
N TRP A 218 0.64 -7.02 6.40
CA TRP A 218 -0.41 -6.04 6.21
C TRP A 218 -1.57 -6.58 5.35
N ILE A 219 -1.31 -7.34 4.28
CA ILE A 219 -2.37 -7.99 3.50
C ILE A 219 -3.20 -8.94 4.39
N GLU A 220 -2.56 -9.63 5.32
CA GLU A 220 -3.21 -10.61 6.22
C GLU A 220 -4.21 -9.97 7.21
N VAL A 221 -4.08 -8.67 7.49
CA VAL A 221 -4.99 -7.93 8.39
C VAL A 221 -6.03 -7.08 7.67
N LEU A 222 -6.09 -7.13 6.34
CA LEU A 222 -7.14 -6.46 5.57
C LEU A 222 -8.51 -7.06 5.87
N PRO A 223 -9.60 -6.28 5.78
CA PRO A 223 -10.95 -6.80 5.93
C PRO A 223 -11.21 -7.99 4.99
N TYR A 224 -11.67 -9.12 5.56
CA TYR A 224 -11.94 -10.35 4.82
C TYR A 224 -10.74 -10.82 3.97
N SER A 225 -9.54 -10.75 4.55
CA SER A 225 -8.27 -11.10 3.88
C SER A 225 -8.24 -12.55 3.37
N GLU A 226 -9.06 -13.45 3.93
CA GLU A 226 -9.20 -14.83 3.45
C GLU A 226 -9.65 -14.91 1.99
N ILE A 227 -10.36 -13.90 1.47
CA ILE A 227 -10.71 -13.78 0.05
C ILE A 227 -9.45 -13.63 -0.83
N ILE A 228 -8.40 -13.03 -0.29
CA ILE A 228 -7.09 -12.90 -0.94
C ILE A 228 -6.27 -14.17 -0.70
N ILE A 229 -6.09 -14.53 0.56
CA ILE A 229 -5.16 -15.56 1.05
C ILE A 229 -5.65 -16.96 0.66
N GLY A 230 -6.93 -17.25 0.84
CA GLY A 230 -7.52 -18.56 0.59
C GLY A 230 -7.31 -19.05 -0.83
N LYS A 231 -7.43 -18.17 -1.83
CA LYS A 231 -7.17 -18.52 -3.23
C LYS A 231 -5.68 -18.59 -3.55
N ALA A 232 -4.87 -17.73 -2.95
CA ALA A 232 -3.43 -17.73 -3.12
C ALA A 232 -2.77 -19.03 -2.62
N MET A 233 -3.37 -19.66 -1.59
CA MET A 233 -2.91 -20.95 -1.03
C MET A 233 -3.43 -22.17 -1.80
N GLY A 234 -4.17 -22.00 -2.90
CA GLY A 234 -4.65 -23.11 -3.71
C GLY A 234 -5.65 -24.03 -3.01
N ILE A 235 -6.42 -23.48 -2.05
CA ILE A 235 -7.54 -24.21 -1.47
C ILE A 235 -8.52 -24.49 -2.63
N LYS A 236 -8.49 -25.75 -3.12
CA LYS A 236 -9.41 -26.22 -4.14
C LYS A 236 -10.81 -26.17 -3.57
N HIS A 237 -11.58 -25.19 -3.99
CA HIS A 237 -13.01 -25.25 -3.79
C HIS A 237 -13.55 -26.26 -4.80
N ASP A 238 -14.17 -27.33 -4.28
CA ASP A 238 -14.83 -28.34 -5.08
C ASP A 238 -15.80 -27.65 -6.05
N SER A 239 -15.61 -27.94 -7.32
CA SER A 239 -16.50 -27.51 -8.41
C SER A 239 -17.87 -28.08 -8.13
N ILE A 240 -18.78 -27.24 -7.64
CA ILE A 240 -20.21 -27.53 -7.64
C ILE A 240 -20.77 -26.93 -8.94
N LEU A 241 -21.04 -27.81 -9.90
CA LEU A 241 -21.89 -27.56 -11.04
C LEU A 241 -23.33 -27.33 -10.59
#